data_f7f451b76b61dd59239006b9a31022d8
#
_entry.id   f7f451b76b61dd59239006b9a31022d8
#
_cell.length_a   1.000
_cell.length_b   1.000
_cell.length_c   1.000
_cell.angle_alpha   90.00
_cell.angle_beta   90.00
_cell.angle_gamma   90.00
#
_symmetry.space_group_name_H-M   'P 1'
#
loop_
_entity.id
_entity.type
_entity.pdbx_description
1 polymer ?
#
loop_
_entity_poly.entity_id
_entity_poly.type
_entity_poly.pdbx_seq_one_letter_code
_entity_poly.pdbx_strand_id
1 'polypeptide(L)'
;VSHQQPQRRARPRPAPIRTKTSPARIAVAVLSVLVLLVTGFAWRGVDSLRNSLATASGLGLGGGKDGAIDILMVGTDSRTDAHGNPLSQSELDSLRAGEEVASNTDTIILIRVPNDGSSATAISIPRDAYVNVPGIGMSKINAAFGATKETERLKLVNNGSSDTEADKKSTEAGRTALIGAVANLTGITVDHYAEVGLLGFVLLTNAVGGVDVCLNAPVDEPMSGANFAAGKQTLDGADALSFVRQRHDLPRGDLDRIVRQQVFMASLVSKVLSAKTLSDPGKLSQLTSAVQRSVVIDDDWDIIEFAKQLQNLAGGKVQFETIPVLDINGMTDYGESIVKVDPKAVKKYIAGLVGADSEDSEETSEAPTTVNASSITVDVANASDIAGLASGVSEALSALGYKQGQVGNNTGADVSESTVFAKSADDDAALAVAEALGGLTVKADTSMSSGKVRVVIAEDYSGPQSADAVSPSEGAATTTESASTTETSPTPAPPGPPIDAASNGPRCVN
;
A
#
# COMPACT_ATOMS: atom_id res chain seq x y z
N VAL A 1 82.03 -45.22 60.80
CA VAL A 1 81.77 -44.45 59.57
C VAL A 1 80.33 -43.94 59.69
N SER A 2 80.23 -42.64 60.10
CA SER A 2 78.89 -41.95 60.23
C SER A 2 78.47 -41.35 58.91
N HIS A 3 77.36 -41.76 58.38
CA HIS A 3 76.72 -41.10 57.24
C HIS A 3 75.82 -39.93 57.71
N GLN A 4 76.27 -38.69 57.46
CA GLN A 4 75.46 -37.51 57.61
C GLN A 4 74.63 -37.32 56.33
N GLN A 5 73.30 -37.28 56.48
CA GLN A 5 72.38 -36.94 55.40
C GLN A 5 72.37 -35.41 55.23
N PRO A 6 72.33 -34.88 54.00
CA PRO A 6 72.25 -33.43 53.78
C PRO A 6 70.80 -32.93 54.03
N GLN A 7 70.64 -31.91 54.88
CA GLN A 7 69.37 -31.22 55.12
C GLN A 7 68.92 -30.45 53.88
N ARG A 8 67.79 -30.81 53.31
CA ARG A 8 67.08 -30.02 52.28
C ARG A 8 66.60 -28.68 52.83
N ARG A 9 67.21 -27.57 52.39
CA ARG A 9 66.73 -26.21 52.65
C ARG A 9 65.31 -26.03 52.00
N ALA A 10 64.34 -25.70 52.82
CA ALA A 10 63.01 -25.36 52.38
C ALA A 10 63.09 -24.02 51.58
N ARG A 11 62.50 -24.01 50.36
CA ARG A 11 62.36 -22.80 49.53
C ARG A 11 61.37 -21.85 50.22
N PRO A 12 61.64 -20.54 50.29
CA PRO A 12 60.69 -19.59 50.87
C PRO A 12 59.45 -19.53 49.97
N ARG A 13 58.25 -19.60 50.59
CA ARG A 13 56.98 -19.36 49.91
C ARG A 13 56.95 -17.91 49.43
N PRO A 14 56.53 -17.65 48.15
CA PRO A 14 56.36 -16.29 47.65
C PRO A 14 55.29 -15.58 48.47
N ALA A 15 55.58 -14.37 48.91
CA ALA A 15 54.64 -13.52 49.62
C ALA A 15 53.43 -13.17 48.71
N PRO A 16 52.19 -13.08 49.24
CA PRO A 16 51.04 -12.72 48.46
C PRO A 16 51.21 -11.29 47.91
N ILE A 17 51.15 -11.17 46.58
CA ILE A 17 51.16 -9.87 45.91
C ILE A 17 49.84 -9.17 46.21
N ARG A 18 49.84 -8.26 47.17
CA ARG A 18 48.76 -7.31 47.42
C ARG A 18 48.75 -6.28 46.27
N THR A 19 47.99 -6.57 45.22
CA THR A 19 47.67 -5.58 44.21
C THR A 19 46.74 -4.53 44.80
N LYS A 20 47.29 -3.32 45.08
CA LYS A 20 46.46 -2.16 45.37
C LYS A 20 45.59 -1.86 44.14
N THR A 21 44.30 -2.19 44.19
CA THR A 21 43.35 -1.80 43.17
C THR A 21 43.27 -0.29 43.15
N SER A 22 43.73 0.36 42.07
CA SER A 22 43.63 1.81 41.94
C SER A 22 42.14 2.21 41.86
N PRO A 23 41.71 3.31 42.44
CA PRO A 23 40.31 3.77 42.36
C PRO A 23 39.82 3.92 40.93
N ALA A 24 40.69 4.25 39.97
CA ALA A 24 40.40 4.30 38.55
C ALA A 24 40.01 2.92 37.97
N ARG A 25 40.64 1.82 38.37
CA ARG A 25 40.27 0.46 37.92
C ARG A 25 38.89 0.03 38.48
N ILE A 26 38.58 0.43 39.73
CA ILE A 26 37.25 0.17 40.30
C ILE A 26 36.21 0.99 39.55
N ALA A 27 36.44 2.26 39.24
CA ALA A 27 35.55 3.11 38.51
C ALA A 27 35.29 2.55 37.08
N VAL A 28 36.32 2.10 36.36
CA VAL A 28 36.15 1.46 35.05
C VAL A 28 35.40 0.16 35.14
N ALA A 29 35.61 -0.67 36.15
CA ALA A 29 34.88 -1.93 36.35
C ALA A 29 33.39 -1.67 36.65
N VAL A 30 33.08 -0.69 37.51
CA VAL A 30 31.72 -0.28 37.82
C VAL A 30 31.03 0.27 36.56
N LEU A 31 31.70 1.15 35.80
CA LEU A 31 31.16 1.68 34.55
C LEU A 31 30.89 0.56 33.53
N SER A 32 31.82 -0.40 33.39
CA SER A 32 31.65 -1.56 32.49
C SER A 32 30.47 -2.43 32.90
N VAL A 33 30.29 -2.70 34.19
CA VAL A 33 29.15 -3.44 34.71
C VAL A 33 27.83 -2.68 34.48
N LEU A 34 27.85 -1.35 34.65
CA LEU A 34 26.67 -0.50 34.40
C LEU A 34 26.30 -0.48 32.90
N VAL A 35 27.29 -0.38 32.02
CA VAL A 35 27.09 -0.49 30.56
C VAL A 35 26.53 -1.87 30.20
N LEU A 36 27.08 -2.95 30.77
CA LEU A 36 26.59 -4.31 30.50
C LEU A 36 25.15 -4.52 31.04
N LEU A 37 24.83 -3.94 32.20
CA LEU A 37 23.46 -4.00 32.75
C LEU A 37 22.48 -3.22 31.87
N VAL A 38 22.83 -2.00 31.45
CA VAL A 38 22.01 -1.18 30.56
C VAL A 38 21.84 -1.86 29.21
N THR A 39 22.94 -2.39 28.62
CA THR A 39 22.88 -3.11 27.35
C THR A 39 22.07 -4.40 27.48
N GLY A 40 22.27 -5.17 28.54
CA GLY A 40 21.51 -6.40 28.81
C GLY A 40 20.02 -6.17 29.06
N PHE A 41 19.69 -5.04 29.71
CA PHE A 41 18.30 -4.65 29.91
C PHE A 41 17.65 -4.17 28.62
N ALA A 42 18.38 -3.40 27.80
CA ALA A 42 17.92 -2.99 26.48
C ALA A 42 17.70 -4.19 25.53
N TRP A 43 18.63 -5.16 25.50
CA TRP A 43 18.49 -6.42 24.73
C TRP A 43 17.28 -7.23 25.16
N ARG A 44 17.05 -7.34 26.46
CA ARG A 44 15.89 -8.07 26.99
C ARG A 44 14.57 -7.40 26.63
N GLY A 45 14.54 -6.07 26.56
CA GLY A 45 13.39 -5.30 26.10
C GLY A 45 13.09 -5.55 24.61
N VAL A 46 14.14 -5.61 23.81
CA VAL A 46 14.08 -5.87 22.37
C VAL A 46 13.59 -7.30 22.06
N ASP A 47 14.17 -8.32 22.73
CA ASP A 47 13.74 -9.72 22.58
C ASP A 47 12.29 -9.92 23.03
N SER A 48 11.88 -9.25 24.12
CA SER A 48 10.51 -9.29 24.60
C SER A 48 9.54 -8.67 23.59
N LEU A 49 9.92 -7.55 22.96
CA LEU A 49 9.10 -6.93 21.91
C LEU A 49 8.93 -7.88 20.73
N ARG A 50 10.02 -8.40 20.18
CA ARG A 50 10.00 -9.33 19.04
C ARG A 50 9.10 -10.57 19.28
N ASN A 51 9.24 -11.19 20.45
CA ASN A 51 8.51 -12.41 20.79
C ASN A 51 7.04 -12.19 21.15
N SER A 52 6.62 -10.94 21.35
CA SER A 52 5.25 -10.60 21.77
C SER A 52 4.44 -9.87 20.67
N LEU A 53 5.03 -9.61 19.50
CA LEU A 53 4.31 -9.10 18.35
C LEU A 53 3.45 -10.19 17.72
N ALA A 54 2.25 -9.83 17.31
CA ALA A 54 1.42 -10.68 16.47
C ALA A 54 1.97 -10.65 15.04
N THR A 55 2.15 -11.83 14.44
CA THR A 55 2.72 -11.94 13.09
C THR A 55 1.77 -12.63 12.11
N ALA A 56 1.84 -12.20 10.85
CA ALA A 56 1.19 -12.83 9.71
C ALA A 56 2.24 -13.51 8.84
N SER A 57 2.02 -14.77 8.48
CA SER A 57 2.95 -15.58 7.68
C SER A 57 2.38 -15.91 6.30
N GLY A 58 3.25 -16.30 5.37
CA GLY A 58 2.84 -16.80 4.07
C GLY A 58 2.27 -15.76 3.11
N LEU A 59 2.59 -14.48 3.30
CA LEU A 59 2.03 -13.39 2.52
C LEU A 59 2.69 -13.20 1.14
N GLY A 60 3.81 -13.88 0.86
CA GLY A 60 4.54 -13.78 -0.42
C GLY A 60 5.13 -12.40 -0.66
N LEU A 61 5.62 -11.76 0.39
CA LEU A 61 6.19 -10.41 0.37
C LEU A 61 7.63 -10.40 -0.09
N GLY A 62 8.11 -9.21 -0.48
CA GLY A 62 9.52 -8.97 -0.82
C GLY A 62 9.88 -9.36 -2.26
N GLY A 63 11.10 -9.03 -2.64
CA GLY A 63 11.67 -9.30 -3.97
C GLY A 63 11.82 -8.06 -4.84
N GLY A 64 11.30 -6.92 -4.43
CA GLY A 64 11.57 -5.64 -5.05
C GLY A 64 13.02 -5.20 -4.75
N LYS A 65 13.81 -4.93 -5.80
CA LYS A 65 15.15 -4.30 -5.68
C LYS A 65 15.12 -2.95 -6.40
N ASP A 66 14.21 -2.11 -5.98
CA ASP A 66 13.94 -0.82 -6.61
C ASP A 66 14.49 0.38 -5.81
N GLY A 67 15.34 0.11 -4.81
CA GLY A 67 16.02 1.14 -4.02
C GLY A 67 15.22 1.67 -2.83
N ALA A 68 14.06 1.08 -2.53
CA ALA A 68 13.22 1.47 -1.40
C ALA A 68 12.67 0.25 -0.66
N ILE A 69 12.05 0.49 0.49
CA ILE A 69 11.24 -0.46 1.25
C ILE A 69 9.79 -0.02 1.13
N ASP A 70 8.94 -0.89 0.64
CA ASP A 70 7.52 -0.65 0.44
C ASP A 70 6.68 -1.39 1.48
N ILE A 71 5.99 -0.63 2.32
CA ILE A 71 5.21 -1.14 3.44
C ILE A 71 3.73 -0.89 3.17
N LEU A 72 2.93 -1.95 3.14
CA LEU A 72 1.48 -1.81 3.10
C LEU A 72 0.92 -1.74 4.52
N MET A 73 0.48 -0.57 4.92
CA MET A 73 -0.21 -0.36 6.19
C MET A 73 -1.73 -0.36 5.99
N VAL A 74 -2.41 -1.19 6.76
CA VAL A 74 -3.86 -1.40 6.66
C VAL A 74 -4.54 -1.12 7.99
N GLY A 75 -5.58 -0.30 7.97
CA GLY A 75 -6.49 -0.10 9.09
C GLY A 75 -7.71 -1.01 8.95
N THR A 76 -7.96 -1.87 9.95
CA THR A 76 -9.11 -2.79 9.97
C THR A 76 -10.11 -2.41 11.05
N ASP A 77 -11.40 -2.65 10.78
CA ASP A 77 -12.48 -2.48 11.74
C ASP A 77 -12.63 -3.73 12.63
N SER A 78 -11.48 -4.27 13.09
CA SER A 78 -11.45 -5.47 13.94
C SER A 78 -11.88 -5.17 15.37
N ARG A 79 -12.67 -6.09 15.96
CA ARG A 79 -13.12 -6.09 17.36
C ARG A 79 -12.31 -7.05 18.23
N THR A 80 -11.15 -7.46 17.73
CA THR A 80 -10.19 -8.28 18.47
C THR A 80 -8.89 -7.51 18.65
N ASP A 81 -8.08 -7.94 19.62
CA ASP A 81 -6.69 -7.51 19.67
C ASP A 81 -5.86 -8.16 18.53
N ALA A 82 -4.58 -7.80 18.42
CA ALA A 82 -3.70 -8.33 17.39
C ALA A 82 -3.52 -9.86 17.45
N HIS A 83 -3.76 -10.47 18.60
CA HIS A 83 -3.66 -11.92 18.82
C HIS A 83 -4.98 -12.66 18.59
N GLY A 84 -6.03 -11.95 18.16
CA GLY A 84 -7.36 -12.53 17.90
C GLY A 84 -8.24 -12.66 19.15
N ASN A 85 -7.83 -12.14 20.31
CA ASN A 85 -8.66 -12.17 21.51
C ASN A 85 -9.77 -11.13 21.43
N PRO A 86 -11.03 -11.48 21.80
CA PRO A 86 -12.12 -10.52 21.86
C PRO A 86 -11.81 -9.34 22.79
N LEU A 87 -12.25 -8.14 22.41
CA LEU A 87 -12.14 -6.96 23.25
C LEU A 87 -13.13 -7.02 24.42
N SER A 88 -12.76 -6.44 25.55
CA SER A 88 -13.66 -6.25 26.68
C SER A 88 -14.76 -5.26 26.35
N GLN A 89 -15.91 -5.33 27.05
CA GLN A 89 -17.03 -4.40 26.84
C GLN A 89 -16.60 -2.94 27.02
N SER A 90 -15.75 -2.64 28.01
CA SER A 90 -15.24 -1.27 28.24
C SER A 90 -14.37 -0.76 27.07
N GLU A 91 -13.65 -1.65 26.39
CA GLU A 91 -12.90 -1.31 25.19
C GLU A 91 -13.82 -1.06 24.01
N LEU A 92 -14.81 -1.94 23.79
CA LEU A 92 -15.82 -1.75 22.75
C LEU A 92 -16.58 -0.43 22.93
N ASP A 93 -16.97 -0.11 24.16
CA ASP A 93 -17.64 1.16 24.49
C ASP A 93 -16.73 2.36 24.15
N SER A 94 -15.42 2.27 24.44
CA SER A 94 -14.46 3.33 24.15
C SER A 94 -14.24 3.53 22.64
N LEU A 95 -14.43 2.48 21.84
CA LEU A 95 -14.32 2.56 20.37
C LEU A 95 -15.54 3.20 19.72
N ARG A 96 -16.64 3.40 20.46
CA ARG A 96 -17.93 3.90 19.92
C ARG A 96 -18.34 3.15 18.66
N ALA A 97 -18.01 1.88 18.61
CA ALA A 97 -18.22 1.03 17.45
C ALA A 97 -19.31 0.03 17.78
N GLY A 98 -20.36 -0.05 16.95
CA GLY A 98 -21.46 -1.00 17.10
C GLY A 98 -20.98 -2.46 17.16
N GLU A 99 -21.90 -3.40 17.38
CA GLU A 99 -21.59 -4.83 17.51
C GLU A 99 -21.32 -5.55 16.18
N GLU A 100 -21.36 -4.84 15.04
CA GLU A 100 -21.13 -5.45 13.72
C GLU A 100 -19.70 -5.97 13.58
N VAL A 101 -19.58 -7.26 13.24
CA VAL A 101 -18.30 -7.91 12.94
C VAL A 101 -18.02 -7.72 11.45
N ALA A 102 -17.52 -6.55 11.08
CA ALA A 102 -17.05 -6.32 9.71
C ALA A 102 -15.54 -6.57 9.63
N SER A 103 -15.11 -7.31 8.61
CA SER A 103 -13.68 -7.54 8.30
C SER A 103 -13.23 -6.64 7.14
N ASN A 104 -13.69 -5.39 7.10
CA ASN A 104 -13.33 -4.46 6.03
C ASN A 104 -12.04 -3.69 6.35
N THR A 105 -11.29 -3.39 5.31
CA THR A 105 -10.09 -2.56 5.39
C THR A 105 -10.45 -1.13 5.02
N ASP A 106 -10.63 -0.27 6.02
CA ASP A 106 -11.12 1.10 5.84
C ASP A 106 -10.02 2.12 5.55
N THR A 107 -8.77 1.77 5.83
CA THR A 107 -7.59 2.59 5.56
C THR A 107 -6.54 1.72 4.86
N ILE A 108 -6.07 2.16 3.70
CA ILE A 108 -5.08 1.46 2.90
C ILE A 108 -4.01 2.48 2.51
N ILE A 109 -2.81 2.31 3.04
CA ILE A 109 -1.69 3.25 2.83
C ILE A 109 -0.45 2.45 2.40
N LEU A 110 0.09 2.77 1.23
CA LEU A 110 1.39 2.28 0.79
C LEU A 110 2.45 3.28 1.22
N ILE A 111 3.39 2.85 2.06
CA ILE A 111 4.47 3.69 2.57
C ILE A 111 5.76 3.27 1.88
N ARG A 112 6.37 4.21 1.16
CA ARG A 112 7.65 4.02 0.50
C ARG A 112 8.75 4.76 1.23
N VAL A 113 9.80 4.03 1.62
CA VAL A 113 10.97 4.55 2.33
C VAL A 113 12.21 4.21 1.52
N PRO A 114 12.90 5.18 0.90
CA PRO A 114 14.19 4.93 0.26
C PRO A 114 15.18 4.25 1.21
N ASN A 115 16.08 3.42 0.68
CA ASN A 115 17.02 2.63 1.48
C ASN A 115 17.94 3.49 2.36
N ASP A 116 18.17 4.77 2.01
CA ASP A 116 18.91 5.72 2.82
C ASP A 116 18.14 6.26 4.03
N GLY A 117 16.83 6.02 4.08
CA GLY A 117 15.94 6.46 5.16
C GLY A 117 15.78 7.98 5.25
N SER A 118 16.13 8.75 4.20
CA SER A 118 16.12 10.22 4.22
C SER A 118 14.71 10.83 4.17
N SER A 119 13.76 10.09 3.61
CA SER A 119 12.37 10.52 3.43
C SER A 119 11.41 9.34 3.53
N ALA A 120 10.11 9.63 3.62
CA ALA A 120 9.06 8.64 3.47
C ALA A 120 7.86 9.27 2.77
N THR A 121 7.27 8.56 1.81
CA THR A 121 6.04 8.95 1.16
C THR A 121 4.95 7.95 1.49
N ALA A 122 3.88 8.41 2.13
CA ALA A 122 2.71 7.62 2.48
C ALA A 122 1.58 7.91 1.48
N ILE A 123 1.25 6.92 0.66
CA ILE A 123 0.31 7.03 -0.45
C ILE A 123 -1.01 6.37 -0.05
N SER A 124 -2.05 7.18 0.15
CA SER A 124 -3.39 6.71 0.50
C SER A 124 -4.12 6.19 -0.74
N ILE A 125 -4.74 5.02 -0.61
CA ILE A 125 -5.60 4.42 -1.62
C ILE A 125 -7.05 4.51 -1.11
N PRO A 126 -7.97 5.17 -1.84
CA PRO A 126 -9.37 5.23 -1.43
C PRO A 126 -9.95 3.81 -1.27
N ARG A 127 -10.57 3.54 -0.15
CA ARG A 127 -11.12 2.21 0.17
C ARG A 127 -12.19 1.72 -0.83
N ASP A 128 -12.92 2.68 -1.44
CA ASP A 128 -13.95 2.41 -2.44
C ASP A 128 -13.39 2.43 -3.88
N ALA A 129 -12.04 2.46 -4.05
CA ALA A 129 -11.40 2.34 -5.35
C ALA A 129 -11.82 1.02 -6.03
N TYR A 130 -12.37 1.12 -7.24
CA TYR A 130 -12.87 -0.02 -8.01
C TYR A 130 -11.74 -0.61 -8.84
N VAL A 131 -11.28 -1.78 -8.45
CA VAL A 131 -10.07 -2.41 -8.97
C VAL A 131 -10.28 -3.90 -9.23
N ASN A 132 -9.40 -4.51 -10.01
CA ASN A 132 -9.38 -5.95 -10.17
C ASN A 132 -8.72 -6.62 -8.95
N VAL A 133 -9.51 -7.35 -8.18
CA VAL A 133 -9.07 -8.12 -6.99
C VAL A 133 -8.78 -9.56 -7.40
N PRO A 134 -7.58 -10.09 -7.11
CA PRO A 134 -7.23 -11.47 -7.42
C PRO A 134 -8.26 -12.48 -6.89
N GLY A 135 -8.78 -13.34 -7.76
CA GLY A 135 -9.76 -14.38 -7.40
C GLY A 135 -11.20 -13.93 -7.23
N ILE A 136 -11.49 -12.62 -7.27
CA ILE A 136 -12.85 -12.05 -7.14
C ILE A 136 -13.26 -11.33 -8.43
N GLY A 137 -12.32 -10.65 -9.11
CA GLY A 137 -12.59 -9.76 -10.23
C GLY A 137 -12.79 -8.30 -9.81
N MET A 138 -13.51 -7.51 -10.61
CA MET A 138 -13.74 -6.10 -10.33
C MET A 138 -14.56 -5.88 -9.06
N SER A 139 -13.98 -5.20 -8.07
CA SER A 139 -14.60 -4.93 -6.78
C SER A 139 -13.99 -3.69 -6.12
N LYS A 140 -14.61 -3.18 -5.05
CA LYS A 140 -13.95 -2.20 -4.18
C LYS A 140 -12.73 -2.83 -3.50
N ILE A 141 -11.65 -2.08 -3.41
CA ILE A 141 -10.39 -2.61 -2.85
C ILE A 141 -10.53 -3.00 -1.37
N ASN A 142 -11.40 -2.33 -0.60
CA ASN A 142 -11.65 -2.66 0.80
C ASN A 142 -12.34 -4.03 0.98
N ALA A 143 -13.04 -4.52 -0.03
CA ALA A 143 -13.67 -5.84 -0.02
C ALA A 143 -12.66 -6.98 -0.28
N ALA A 144 -11.47 -6.67 -0.84
CA ALA A 144 -10.48 -7.68 -1.20
C ALA A 144 -10.14 -8.60 -0.03
N PHE A 145 -9.92 -8.04 1.15
CA PHE A 145 -9.64 -8.81 2.36
C PHE A 145 -10.87 -9.61 2.82
N GLY A 146 -11.98 -8.92 3.10
CA GLY A 146 -13.15 -9.53 3.72
C GLY A 146 -13.84 -10.56 2.84
N ALA A 147 -14.05 -10.27 1.55
CA ALA A 147 -14.72 -11.18 0.62
C ALA A 147 -13.86 -12.44 0.35
N THR A 148 -12.53 -12.29 0.19
CA THR A 148 -11.64 -13.45 0.03
C THR A 148 -11.60 -14.28 1.31
N LYS A 149 -11.48 -13.65 2.48
CA LYS A 149 -11.50 -14.32 3.78
C LYS A 149 -12.77 -15.16 3.92
N GLU A 150 -13.95 -14.58 3.70
CA GLU A 150 -15.21 -15.31 3.88
C GLU A 150 -15.35 -16.46 2.87
N THR A 151 -15.02 -16.24 1.61
CA THR A 151 -15.07 -17.28 0.57
C THR A 151 -14.16 -18.46 0.92
N GLU A 152 -12.92 -18.19 1.33
CA GLU A 152 -11.97 -19.24 1.68
C GLU A 152 -12.35 -19.94 3.00
N ARG A 153 -12.88 -19.20 3.98
CA ARG A 153 -13.37 -19.77 5.24
C ARG A 153 -14.49 -20.77 4.99
N LEU A 154 -15.48 -20.40 4.20
CA LEU A 154 -16.60 -21.30 3.83
C LEU A 154 -16.09 -22.55 3.12
N LYS A 155 -15.15 -22.41 2.20
CA LYS A 155 -14.54 -23.55 1.49
C LYS A 155 -13.78 -24.48 2.45
N LEU A 156 -12.99 -23.93 3.37
CA LEU A 156 -12.22 -24.70 4.36
C LEU A 156 -13.15 -25.45 5.33
N VAL A 157 -14.19 -24.80 5.86
CA VAL A 157 -15.18 -25.42 6.74
C VAL A 157 -15.92 -26.54 6.01
N ASN A 158 -16.37 -26.32 4.78
CA ASN A 158 -17.02 -27.34 3.96
C ASN A 158 -16.13 -28.56 3.67
N ASN A 159 -14.81 -28.34 3.64
CA ASN A 159 -13.81 -29.41 3.47
C ASN A 159 -13.40 -30.06 4.80
N GLY A 160 -14.04 -29.70 5.93
CA GLY A 160 -13.84 -30.33 7.24
C GLY A 160 -12.70 -29.76 8.08
N SER A 161 -12.17 -28.57 7.73
CA SER A 161 -11.22 -27.87 8.61
C SER A 161 -11.91 -27.42 9.91
N SER A 162 -11.16 -27.35 11.00
CA SER A 162 -11.67 -26.74 12.24
C SER A 162 -11.90 -25.23 12.06
N ASP A 163 -12.81 -24.64 12.84
CA ASP A 163 -13.11 -23.20 12.78
C ASP A 163 -11.86 -22.35 12.98
N THR A 164 -10.97 -22.73 13.92
CA THR A 164 -9.72 -22.01 14.19
C THR A 164 -8.76 -22.06 13.00
N GLU A 165 -8.62 -23.24 12.37
CA GLU A 165 -7.75 -23.41 11.21
C GLU A 165 -8.32 -22.69 9.98
N ALA A 166 -9.63 -22.77 9.79
CA ALA A 166 -10.35 -22.10 8.70
C ALA A 166 -10.24 -20.57 8.85
N ASP A 167 -10.41 -20.02 10.05
CA ASP A 167 -10.25 -18.59 10.30
C ASP A 167 -8.81 -18.11 10.05
N LYS A 168 -7.82 -18.86 10.53
CA LYS A 168 -6.40 -18.51 10.30
C LYS A 168 -6.07 -18.49 8.81
N LYS A 169 -6.30 -19.58 8.08
CA LYS A 169 -5.96 -19.68 6.65
C LYS A 169 -6.74 -18.70 5.79
N SER A 170 -8.01 -18.49 6.09
CA SER A 170 -8.82 -17.52 5.36
C SER A 170 -8.38 -16.08 5.59
N THR A 171 -7.92 -15.76 6.81
CA THR A 171 -7.34 -14.45 7.12
C THR A 171 -6.05 -14.21 6.33
N GLU A 172 -5.16 -15.21 6.25
CA GLU A 172 -3.94 -15.16 5.42
C GLU A 172 -4.28 -14.96 3.93
N ALA A 173 -5.29 -15.69 3.41
CA ALA A 173 -5.77 -15.53 2.04
C ALA A 173 -6.32 -14.13 1.77
N GLY A 174 -7.10 -13.56 2.71
CA GLY A 174 -7.62 -12.19 2.61
C GLY A 174 -6.51 -11.14 2.54
N ARG A 175 -5.49 -11.25 3.40
CA ARG A 175 -4.30 -10.39 3.37
C ARG A 175 -3.58 -10.47 2.03
N THR A 176 -3.33 -11.68 1.54
CA THR A 176 -2.67 -11.91 0.24
C THR A 176 -3.46 -11.31 -0.92
N ALA A 177 -4.78 -11.42 -0.92
CA ALA A 177 -5.63 -10.83 -1.95
C ALA A 177 -5.58 -9.30 -1.95
N LEU A 178 -5.59 -8.66 -0.77
CA LEU A 178 -5.45 -7.21 -0.65
C LEU A 178 -4.06 -6.73 -1.11
N ILE A 179 -2.99 -7.41 -0.69
CA ILE A 179 -1.62 -7.12 -1.13
C ILE A 179 -1.53 -7.21 -2.66
N GLY A 180 -2.08 -8.28 -3.25
CA GLY A 180 -2.12 -8.47 -4.70
C GLY A 180 -2.92 -7.37 -5.42
N ALA A 181 -4.06 -6.94 -4.88
CA ALA A 181 -4.87 -5.87 -5.44
C ALA A 181 -4.11 -4.53 -5.43
N VAL A 182 -3.41 -4.22 -4.32
CA VAL A 182 -2.57 -3.03 -4.21
C VAL A 182 -1.40 -3.10 -5.19
N ALA A 183 -0.69 -4.22 -5.28
CA ALA A 183 0.42 -4.40 -6.21
C ALA A 183 -0.03 -4.25 -7.68
N ASN A 184 -1.18 -4.81 -8.05
CA ASN A 184 -1.76 -4.67 -9.39
C ASN A 184 -2.11 -3.22 -9.72
N LEU A 185 -2.68 -2.49 -8.76
CA LEU A 185 -3.07 -1.09 -8.94
C LEU A 185 -1.86 -0.16 -9.05
N THR A 186 -0.86 -0.36 -8.19
CA THR A 186 0.26 0.57 -8.00
C THR A 186 1.49 0.21 -8.85
N GLY A 187 1.63 -1.06 -9.22
CA GLY A 187 2.84 -1.59 -9.84
C GLY A 187 4.00 -1.82 -8.86
N ILE A 188 3.78 -1.60 -7.57
CA ILE A 188 4.80 -1.76 -6.52
C ILE A 188 4.71 -3.17 -5.91
N THR A 189 5.85 -3.80 -5.72
CA THR A 189 5.97 -5.03 -4.92
C THR A 189 6.03 -4.64 -3.44
N VAL A 190 5.12 -5.15 -2.64
CA VAL A 190 5.08 -4.89 -1.20
C VAL A 190 6.16 -5.72 -0.50
N ASP A 191 7.05 -5.08 0.26
CA ASP A 191 8.10 -5.74 1.03
C ASP A 191 7.65 -6.12 2.43
N HIS A 192 6.84 -5.25 3.07
CA HIS A 192 6.33 -5.47 4.42
C HIS A 192 4.85 -5.15 4.54
N TYR A 193 4.20 -5.82 5.49
CA TYR A 193 2.78 -5.65 5.80
C TYR A 193 2.60 -5.28 7.28
N ALA A 194 1.75 -4.29 7.55
CA ALA A 194 1.32 -3.92 8.89
C ALA A 194 -0.20 -3.73 8.93
N GLU A 195 -0.85 -4.30 9.94
CA GLU A 195 -2.29 -4.17 10.17
C GLU A 195 -2.56 -3.58 11.55
N VAL A 196 -3.40 -2.56 11.62
CA VAL A 196 -3.76 -1.86 12.85
C VAL A 196 -5.28 -1.89 13.01
N GLY A 197 -5.76 -2.54 14.06
CA GLY A 197 -7.18 -2.52 14.41
C GLY A 197 -7.60 -1.24 15.13
N LEU A 198 -8.90 -1.05 15.32
CA LEU A 198 -9.47 0.13 16.02
C LEU A 198 -8.86 0.35 17.41
N LEU A 199 -8.71 -0.74 18.19
CA LEU A 199 -8.06 -0.67 19.50
C LEU A 199 -6.65 -0.10 19.40
N GLY A 200 -5.90 -0.54 18.37
CA GLY A 200 -4.55 -0.07 18.13
C GLY A 200 -4.46 1.41 17.90
N PHE A 201 -5.34 1.92 17.06
CA PHE A 201 -5.43 3.34 16.79
C PHE A 201 -5.65 4.15 18.09
N VAL A 202 -6.57 3.71 18.94
CA VAL A 202 -6.86 4.37 20.25
C VAL A 202 -5.67 4.27 21.18
N LEU A 203 -5.06 3.09 21.32
CA LEU A 203 -3.93 2.88 22.23
C LEU A 203 -2.68 3.67 21.80
N LEU A 204 -2.36 3.70 20.51
CA LEU A 204 -1.23 4.46 19.97
C LEU A 204 -1.43 5.97 20.19
N THR A 205 -2.64 6.46 19.92
CA THR A 205 -2.99 7.87 20.14
C THR A 205 -2.83 8.28 21.61
N ASN A 206 -3.33 7.44 22.52
CA ASN A 206 -3.22 7.70 23.96
C ASN A 206 -1.77 7.62 24.45
N ALA A 207 -0.96 6.69 23.95
CA ALA A 207 0.43 6.51 24.32
C ALA A 207 1.30 7.76 24.02
N VAL A 208 0.99 8.51 22.96
CA VAL A 208 1.67 9.79 22.67
C VAL A 208 1.09 10.98 23.43
N GLY A 209 -0.01 10.77 24.18
CA GLY A 209 -0.72 11.81 24.92
C GLY A 209 -1.68 12.65 24.07
N GLY A 210 -2.36 12.01 23.14
CA GLY A 210 -3.29 12.62 22.18
C GLY A 210 -2.60 13.20 20.94
N VAL A 211 -3.35 13.54 19.90
CA VAL A 211 -2.85 14.07 18.62
C VAL A 211 -3.48 15.43 18.33
N ASP A 212 -2.67 16.37 17.88
CA ASP A 212 -3.12 17.71 17.60
C ASP A 212 -3.74 17.77 16.20
N VAL A 213 -4.95 18.33 16.10
CA VAL A 213 -5.69 18.53 14.84
C VAL A 213 -6.19 19.98 14.74
N CYS A 214 -6.60 20.40 13.54
CA CYS A 214 -7.22 21.71 13.31
C CYS A 214 -8.44 21.56 12.40
N LEU A 215 -9.59 22.11 12.82
CA LEU A 215 -10.82 22.14 12.05
C LEU A 215 -11.16 23.54 11.56
N ASN A 216 -11.58 23.66 10.29
CA ASN A 216 -12.03 24.92 9.71
C ASN A 216 -13.37 25.39 10.31
N ALA A 217 -14.25 24.45 10.66
CA ALA A 217 -15.58 24.72 11.23
C ALA A 217 -15.86 23.73 12.37
N PRO A 218 -16.80 24.04 13.27
CA PRO A 218 -17.25 23.06 14.28
C PRO A 218 -17.93 21.87 13.59
N VAL A 219 -17.83 20.71 14.21
CA VAL A 219 -18.42 19.45 13.76
C VAL A 219 -19.36 18.92 14.83
N ASP A 220 -20.55 18.51 14.44
CA ASP A 220 -21.50 17.77 15.27
C ASP A 220 -22.12 16.67 14.41
N GLU A 221 -21.51 15.47 14.42
CA GLU A 221 -21.91 14.33 13.59
C GLU A 221 -22.09 13.08 14.47
N PRO A 222 -23.32 12.78 14.86
CA PRO A 222 -23.62 11.73 15.84
C PRO A 222 -23.26 10.31 15.39
N MET A 223 -23.24 10.01 14.07
CA MET A 223 -22.99 8.66 13.56
C MET A 223 -21.56 8.19 13.79
N SER A 224 -20.58 9.10 13.69
CA SER A 224 -19.18 8.82 14.08
C SER A 224 -18.88 9.16 15.55
N GLY A 225 -19.80 9.86 16.20
CA GLY A 225 -19.61 10.43 17.53
C GLY A 225 -18.72 11.66 17.53
N ALA A 226 -18.52 12.31 16.37
CA ALA A 226 -17.69 13.49 16.24
C ALA A 226 -18.44 14.73 16.76
N ASN A 227 -17.93 15.37 17.80
CA ASN A 227 -18.41 16.65 18.33
C ASN A 227 -17.21 17.50 18.71
N PHE A 228 -16.82 18.41 17.82
CA PHE A 228 -15.58 19.16 17.91
C PHE A 228 -15.81 20.66 17.66
N ALA A 229 -15.09 21.49 18.40
CA ALA A 229 -15.02 22.92 18.10
C ALA A 229 -14.17 23.21 16.86
N ALA A 230 -14.37 24.36 16.22
CA ALA A 230 -13.43 24.86 15.22
C ALA A 230 -12.08 25.20 15.84
N GLY A 231 -11.02 25.16 15.02
CA GLY A 231 -9.68 25.54 15.40
C GLY A 231 -8.81 24.37 15.88
N LYS A 232 -7.69 24.70 16.52
CA LYS A 232 -6.70 23.73 16.99
C LYS A 232 -7.15 23.08 18.29
N GLN A 233 -7.02 21.76 18.36
CA GLN A 233 -7.35 20.97 19.55
C GLN A 233 -6.53 19.68 19.58
N THR A 234 -6.38 19.09 20.77
CA THR A 234 -5.71 17.79 20.95
C THR A 234 -6.79 16.76 21.21
N LEU A 235 -6.83 15.70 20.37
CA LEU A 235 -7.79 14.61 20.49
C LEU A 235 -7.14 13.41 21.19
N ASP A 236 -7.82 12.81 22.15
CA ASP A 236 -7.47 11.51 22.70
C ASP A 236 -7.89 10.38 21.73
N GLY A 237 -7.62 9.10 22.11
CA GLY A 237 -7.84 7.99 21.20
C GLY A 237 -9.29 7.81 20.74
N ALA A 238 -10.29 7.98 21.62
CA ALA A 238 -11.70 7.83 21.26
C ALA A 238 -12.20 8.97 20.36
N ASP A 239 -11.84 10.20 20.69
CA ASP A 239 -12.19 11.38 19.91
C ASP A 239 -11.44 11.41 18.57
N ALA A 240 -10.16 11.01 18.57
CA ALA A 240 -9.38 10.84 17.36
C ALA A 240 -10.00 9.82 16.42
N LEU A 241 -10.51 8.69 16.95
CA LEU A 241 -11.21 7.69 16.15
C LEU A 241 -12.49 8.26 15.53
N SER A 242 -13.30 9.03 16.27
CA SER A 242 -14.46 9.73 15.76
C SER A 242 -14.08 10.73 14.64
N PHE A 243 -12.98 11.47 14.82
CA PHE A 243 -12.49 12.43 13.84
C PHE A 243 -12.11 11.79 12.51
N VAL A 244 -11.40 10.65 12.50
CA VAL A 244 -10.95 9.97 11.27
C VAL A 244 -12.04 9.11 10.63
N ARG A 245 -13.13 8.81 11.34
CA ARG A 245 -14.26 7.99 10.85
C ARG A 245 -15.39 8.81 10.26
N GLN A 246 -15.48 10.11 10.54
CA GLN A 246 -16.56 10.95 10.03
C GLN A 246 -16.64 10.88 8.50
N ARG A 247 -17.87 10.69 7.99
CA ARG A 247 -18.16 10.61 6.54
C ARG A 247 -19.23 11.61 6.12
N HIS A 248 -20.22 11.81 6.97
CA HIS A 248 -21.33 12.72 6.68
C HIS A 248 -20.89 14.15 6.87
N ASP A 249 -21.54 15.06 6.14
CA ASP A 249 -21.29 16.51 6.17
C ASP A 249 -19.88 16.94 5.72
N LEU A 250 -19.18 16.06 5.00
CA LEU A 250 -17.92 16.41 4.35
C LEU A 250 -18.16 16.80 2.88
N PRO A 251 -17.69 17.98 2.43
CA PRO A 251 -17.99 18.51 1.08
C PRO A 251 -17.62 17.57 -0.07
N ARG A 252 -16.51 16.80 0.07
CA ARG A 252 -16.02 15.83 -0.92
C ARG A 252 -16.13 14.39 -0.43
N GLY A 253 -16.98 14.13 0.59
CA GLY A 253 -17.22 12.79 1.13
C GLY A 253 -15.94 12.06 1.54
N ASP A 254 -15.69 10.91 0.94
CA ASP A 254 -14.57 10.02 1.28
C ASP A 254 -13.18 10.66 1.08
N LEU A 255 -13.02 11.55 0.10
CA LEU A 255 -11.74 12.26 -0.09
C LEU A 255 -11.41 13.22 1.06
N ASP A 256 -12.39 13.91 1.62
CA ASP A 256 -12.15 14.76 2.79
C ASP A 256 -11.85 13.91 4.04
N ARG A 257 -12.45 12.73 4.16
CA ARG A 257 -12.06 11.76 5.19
C ARG A 257 -10.61 11.32 5.02
N ILE A 258 -10.15 11.01 3.82
CA ILE A 258 -8.74 10.67 3.54
C ILE A 258 -7.83 11.83 3.96
N VAL A 259 -8.18 13.08 3.62
CA VAL A 259 -7.41 14.26 4.04
C VAL A 259 -7.34 14.39 5.56
N ARG A 260 -8.46 14.14 6.29
CA ARG A 260 -8.47 14.09 7.76
C ARG A 260 -7.54 13.01 8.30
N GLN A 261 -7.59 11.80 7.74
CA GLN A 261 -6.71 10.70 8.11
C GLN A 261 -5.24 11.07 7.88
N GLN A 262 -4.90 11.68 6.75
CA GLN A 262 -3.55 12.12 6.42
C GLN A 262 -3.04 13.19 7.38
N VAL A 263 -3.84 14.22 7.67
CA VAL A 263 -3.48 15.28 8.65
C VAL A 263 -3.30 14.69 10.04
N PHE A 264 -4.18 13.79 10.45
CA PHE A 264 -4.05 13.09 11.72
C PHE A 264 -2.77 12.25 11.79
N MET A 265 -2.50 11.44 10.76
CA MET A 265 -1.30 10.59 10.68
C MET A 265 -0.02 11.43 10.64
N ALA A 266 -0.01 12.54 9.90
CA ALA A 266 1.12 13.47 9.87
C ALA A 266 1.42 14.03 11.27
N SER A 267 0.38 14.44 12.00
CA SER A 267 0.51 14.92 13.39
C SER A 267 0.94 13.81 14.36
N LEU A 268 0.41 12.58 14.20
CA LEU A 268 0.79 11.42 15.00
C LEU A 268 2.28 11.09 14.79
N VAL A 269 2.73 10.99 13.54
CA VAL A 269 4.13 10.71 13.18
C VAL A 269 5.05 11.79 13.77
N SER A 270 4.71 13.06 13.57
CA SER A 270 5.46 14.19 14.16
C SER A 270 5.57 14.07 15.68
N LYS A 271 4.50 13.67 16.35
CA LYS A 271 4.47 13.54 17.81
C LYS A 271 5.26 12.32 18.30
N VAL A 272 5.17 11.18 17.61
CA VAL A 272 5.98 9.97 17.87
C VAL A 272 7.46 10.27 17.71
N LEU A 273 7.85 10.90 16.61
CA LEU A 273 9.25 11.23 16.30
C LEU A 273 9.79 12.43 17.09
N SER A 274 8.96 13.10 17.89
CA SER A 274 9.40 14.25 18.69
C SER A 274 10.42 13.83 19.76
N ALA A 275 11.42 14.68 19.99
CA ALA A 275 12.40 14.48 21.06
C ALA A 275 11.74 14.29 22.44
N LYS A 276 10.59 14.93 22.68
CA LYS A 276 9.80 14.79 23.91
C LYS A 276 9.24 13.38 24.11
N THR A 277 8.82 12.71 23.05
CA THR A 277 8.34 11.32 23.09
C THR A 277 9.50 10.33 23.19
N LEU A 278 10.53 10.51 22.34
CA LEU A 278 11.67 9.60 22.26
C LEU A 278 12.58 9.64 23.51
N SER A 279 12.55 10.73 24.29
CA SER A 279 13.32 10.85 25.54
C SER A 279 12.54 10.43 26.79
N ASP A 280 11.25 10.09 26.69
CA ASP A 280 10.39 9.71 27.81
C ASP A 280 10.24 8.18 27.90
N PRO A 281 10.88 7.49 28.86
CA PRO A 281 10.79 6.04 28.99
C PRO A 281 9.36 5.53 29.24
N GLY A 282 8.52 6.33 29.90
CA GLY A 282 7.13 5.99 30.16
C GLY A 282 6.30 5.94 28.89
N LYS A 283 6.46 6.94 28.01
CA LYS A 283 5.80 6.97 26.69
C LYS A 283 6.30 5.87 25.78
N LEU A 284 7.60 5.61 25.74
CA LEU A 284 8.16 4.50 24.97
C LEU A 284 7.60 3.15 25.44
N SER A 285 7.47 2.93 26.75
CA SER A 285 6.85 1.72 27.30
C SER A 285 5.37 1.61 26.92
N GLN A 286 4.61 2.72 26.95
CA GLN A 286 3.20 2.74 26.54
C GLN A 286 3.06 2.47 25.03
N LEU A 287 3.90 3.09 24.19
CA LEU A 287 3.92 2.82 22.75
C LEU A 287 4.25 1.36 22.45
N THR A 288 5.27 0.79 23.10
CA THR A 288 5.63 -0.62 22.98
C THR A 288 4.44 -1.52 23.33
N SER A 289 3.78 -1.28 24.46
CA SER A 289 2.62 -2.06 24.88
C SER A 289 1.43 -1.91 23.92
N ALA A 290 1.21 -0.71 23.38
CA ALA A 290 0.18 -0.45 22.39
C ALA A 290 0.44 -1.25 21.11
N VAL A 291 1.68 -1.23 20.58
CA VAL A 291 2.08 -1.97 19.38
C VAL A 291 1.92 -3.48 19.60
N GLN A 292 2.45 -4.03 20.69
CA GLN A 292 2.36 -5.47 21.02
C GLN A 292 0.92 -5.98 21.04
N ARG A 293 0.00 -5.17 21.52
CA ARG A 293 -1.39 -5.55 21.69
C ARG A 293 -2.25 -5.39 20.44
N SER A 294 -1.83 -4.55 19.53
CA SER A 294 -2.77 -4.03 18.53
C SER A 294 -2.26 -3.93 17.09
N VAL A 295 -1.01 -4.29 16.87
CA VAL A 295 -0.40 -4.28 15.54
C VAL A 295 -0.02 -5.70 15.13
N VAL A 296 -0.46 -6.12 13.95
CA VAL A 296 0.01 -7.34 13.28
C VAL A 296 1.00 -6.93 12.22
N ILE A 297 2.15 -7.60 12.16
CA ILE A 297 3.17 -7.38 11.12
C ILE A 297 3.45 -8.68 10.37
N ASP A 298 4.13 -8.63 9.24
CA ASP A 298 4.65 -9.84 8.63
C ASP A 298 5.77 -10.45 9.47
N ASP A 299 5.95 -11.78 9.38
CA ASP A 299 6.89 -12.53 10.21
C ASP A 299 8.36 -12.38 9.78
N ASP A 300 8.60 -11.91 8.57
CA ASP A 300 9.94 -11.67 8.02
C ASP A 300 10.48 -10.25 8.31
N TRP A 301 9.69 -9.36 8.92
CA TRP A 301 10.07 -7.98 9.15
C TRP A 301 11.01 -7.79 10.35
N ASP A 302 12.25 -7.38 10.11
CA ASP A 302 13.15 -6.93 11.17
C ASP A 302 12.83 -5.49 11.61
N ILE A 303 11.88 -5.37 12.56
CA ILE A 303 11.44 -4.10 13.13
C ILE A 303 12.59 -3.28 13.74
N ILE A 304 13.66 -3.94 14.19
CA ILE A 304 14.79 -3.25 14.82
C ILE A 304 15.68 -2.62 13.77
N GLU A 305 15.92 -3.34 12.68
CA GLU A 305 16.64 -2.79 11.54
C GLU A 305 15.85 -1.63 10.93
N PHE A 306 14.55 -1.79 10.75
CA PHE A 306 13.67 -0.73 10.29
C PHE A 306 13.64 0.49 11.23
N ALA A 307 13.60 0.27 12.55
CA ALA A 307 13.66 1.37 13.53
C ALA A 307 14.98 2.16 13.47
N LYS A 308 16.08 1.52 13.10
CA LYS A 308 17.36 2.23 12.86
C LYS A 308 17.31 3.11 11.61
N GLN A 309 16.68 2.62 10.54
CA GLN A 309 16.47 3.43 9.32
C GLN A 309 15.58 4.64 9.62
N LEU A 310 14.52 4.47 10.42
CA LEU A 310 13.66 5.56 10.85
C LEU A 310 14.37 6.62 11.70
N GLN A 311 15.52 6.32 12.33
CA GLN A 311 16.31 7.36 13.03
C GLN A 311 16.79 8.45 12.09
N ASN A 312 17.10 8.11 10.83
CA ASN A 312 17.46 9.07 9.79
C ASN A 312 16.24 9.93 9.40
N LEU A 313 15.03 9.38 9.55
CA LEU A 313 13.77 10.06 9.27
C LEU A 313 13.36 11.07 10.35
N ALA A 314 13.94 11.02 11.56
CA ALA A 314 13.61 11.95 12.65
C ALA A 314 13.91 13.44 12.32
N GLY A 315 14.70 13.70 11.27
CA GLY A 315 14.90 15.03 10.66
C GLY A 315 14.44 15.11 9.21
N GLY A 316 13.89 14.02 8.67
CA GLY A 316 13.51 13.86 7.26
C GLY A 316 12.07 14.27 6.96
N LYS A 317 11.76 14.26 5.66
CA LYS A 317 10.44 14.64 5.15
C LYS A 317 9.54 13.41 5.12
N VAL A 318 8.44 13.43 5.87
CA VAL A 318 7.35 12.47 5.71
C VAL A 318 6.20 13.18 5.03
N GLN A 319 5.83 12.72 3.85
CA GLN A 319 4.76 13.29 3.03
C GLN A 319 3.60 12.32 2.90
N PHE A 320 2.38 12.86 2.92
CA PHE A 320 1.15 12.11 2.72
C PHE A 320 0.48 12.56 1.43
N GLU A 321 0.16 11.62 0.58
CA GLU A 321 -0.43 11.84 -0.73
C GLU A 321 -1.58 10.88 -0.98
N THR A 322 -2.37 11.13 -2.02
CA THR A 322 -3.46 10.23 -2.44
C THR A 322 -3.25 9.89 -3.92
N ILE A 323 -3.53 8.66 -4.32
CA ILE A 323 -3.48 8.28 -5.74
C ILE A 323 -4.41 9.15 -6.59
N PRO A 324 -4.13 9.36 -7.89
CA PRO A 324 -5.05 10.02 -8.82
C PRO A 324 -6.40 9.31 -8.90
N VAL A 325 -7.48 10.07 -8.91
CA VAL A 325 -8.85 9.57 -8.96
C VAL A 325 -9.55 10.12 -10.21
N LEU A 326 -10.24 9.27 -10.95
CA LEU A 326 -11.02 9.67 -12.12
C LEU A 326 -12.38 10.26 -11.74
N ASP A 327 -13.10 9.58 -10.84
CA ASP A 327 -14.45 9.95 -10.43
C ASP A 327 -14.73 9.45 -9.01
N ILE A 328 -15.14 10.36 -8.14
CA ILE A 328 -15.47 10.06 -6.74
C ILE A 328 -16.92 9.63 -6.55
N ASN A 329 -17.77 9.87 -7.55
CA ASN A 329 -19.18 9.59 -7.53
C ASN A 329 -19.56 8.48 -8.54
N GLY A 330 -18.59 7.62 -8.88
CA GLY A 330 -18.81 6.51 -9.77
C GLY A 330 -19.85 5.54 -9.22
N MET A 331 -20.54 4.86 -10.13
CA MET A 331 -21.51 3.81 -9.81
C MET A 331 -21.19 2.58 -10.64
N THR A 332 -21.39 1.40 -10.06
CA THR A 332 -21.42 0.15 -10.83
C THR A 332 -22.78 -0.02 -11.54
N ASP A 333 -22.86 -0.92 -12.49
CA ASP A 333 -24.10 -1.22 -13.23
C ASP A 333 -25.22 -1.74 -12.32
N TYR A 334 -24.86 -2.30 -11.15
CA TYR A 334 -25.81 -2.77 -10.13
C TYR A 334 -26.07 -1.74 -9.01
N GLY A 335 -25.60 -0.48 -9.19
CA GLY A 335 -25.96 0.64 -8.31
C GLY A 335 -25.10 0.80 -7.06
N GLU A 336 -23.92 0.18 -6.99
CA GLU A 336 -22.99 0.40 -5.89
C GLU A 336 -22.13 1.65 -6.14
N SER A 337 -22.02 2.54 -5.14
CA SER A 337 -21.13 3.72 -5.21
C SER A 337 -19.69 3.31 -5.13
N ILE A 338 -18.86 3.78 -6.06
CA ILE A 338 -17.43 3.45 -6.20
C ILE A 338 -16.59 4.70 -6.47
N VAL A 339 -15.30 4.61 -6.21
CA VAL A 339 -14.29 5.56 -6.68
C VAL A 339 -13.62 4.96 -7.91
N LYS A 340 -13.79 5.63 -9.07
CA LYS A 340 -13.12 5.17 -10.30
C LYS A 340 -11.67 5.62 -10.31
N VAL A 341 -10.78 4.68 -10.60
CA VAL A 341 -9.33 4.91 -10.72
C VAL A 341 -8.83 4.35 -12.03
N ASP A 342 -7.78 4.95 -12.58
CA ASP A 342 -7.06 4.40 -13.73
C ASP A 342 -5.74 3.79 -13.26
N PRO A 343 -5.56 2.47 -13.31
CA PRO A 343 -4.32 1.83 -12.90
C PRO A 343 -3.08 2.33 -13.65
N LYS A 344 -3.21 2.74 -14.92
CA LYS A 344 -2.08 3.30 -15.69
C LYS A 344 -1.67 4.67 -15.15
N ALA A 345 -2.66 5.54 -14.87
CA ALA A 345 -2.40 6.85 -14.27
C ALA A 345 -1.82 6.71 -12.86
N VAL A 346 -2.31 5.76 -12.06
CA VAL A 346 -1.78 5.47 -10.71
C VAL A 346 -0.32 5.00 -10.78
N LYS A 347 0.00 4.03 -11.64
CA LYS A 347 1.37 3.53 -11.82
C LYS A 347 2.32 4.65 -12.28
N LYS A 348 1.91 5.45 -13.26
CA LYS A 348 2.69 6.60 -13.73
C LYS A 348 2.94 7.63 -12.63
N TYR A 349 1.92 7.92 -11.82
CA TYR A 349 2.03 8.84 -10.69
C TYR A 349 3.03 8.34 -9.66
N ILE A 350 2.94 7.07 -9.25
CA ILE A 350 3.84 6.47 -8.28
C ILE A 350 5.28 6.40 -8.81
N ALA A 351 5.47 6.05 -10.08
CA ALA A 351 6.78 6.07 -10.71
C ALA A 351 7.41 7.48 -10.71
N GLY A 352 6.59 8.53 -10.85
CA GLY A 352 7.03 9.92 -10.75
C GLY A 352 7.50 10.33 -9.34
N LEU A 353 6.93 9.73 -8.29
CA LEU A 353 7.36 9.97 -6.90
C LEU A 353 8.73 9.32 -6.59
N VAL A 354 9.09 8.27 -7.33
CA VAL A 354 10.34 7.52 -7.16
C VAL A 354 11.51 8.20 -7.86
N GLY A 355 11.25 8.99 -8.92
CA GLY A 355 12.26 9.55 -9.81
C GLY A 355 12.89 10.87 -9.36
N ALA A 356 12.53 11.43 -8.20
CA ALA A 356 12.98 12.77 -7.82
C ALA A 356 14.39 12.85 -7.21
N ASP A 357 15.04 11.73 -6.81
CA ASP A 357 16.33 11.72 -6.12
C ASP A 357 17.40 10.79 -6.72
N SER A 358 17.27 10.35 -7.96
CA SER A 358 18.33 9.58 -8.63
C SER A 358 19.09 10.43 -9.65
N GLU A 359 19.88 11.39 -9.17
CA GLU A 359 21.08 11.81 -9.86
C GLU A 359 22.18 10.78 -9.53
N ASP A 360 22.60 10.04 -10.54
CA ASP A 360 23.68 9.08 -10.68
C ASP A 360 23.30 7.59 -10.73
N SER A 361 22.74 7.23 -11.84
CA SER A 361 23.04 5.95 -12.50
C SER A 361 22.78 6.14 -13.99
N GLU A 362 23.81 6.48 -14.74
CA GLU A 362 23.88 6.24 -16.17
C GLU A 362 23.86 4.71 -16.41
N GLU A 363 22.71 4.10 -16.26
CA GLU A 363 22.32 2.97 -17.08
C GLU A 363 21.41 3.53 -18.18
N THR A 364 21.92 3.44 -19.38
CA THR A 364 21.26 3.76 -20.64
C THR A 364 19.92 3.01 -20.73
N SER A 365 18.90 3.55 -20.05
CA SER A 365 17.53 3.31 -20.38
C SER A 365 17.29 4.24 -21.56
N GLU A 366 17.33 3.69 -22.74
CA GLU A 366 16.79 4.34 -23.93
C GLU A 366 15.41 4.87 -23.53
N ALA A 367 15.25 6.19 -23.59
CA ALA A 367 13.96 6.85 -23.49
C ALA A 367 12.99 6.03 -24.37
N PRO A 368 11.73 5.80 -23.96
CA PRO A 368 10.76 5.17 -24.83
C PRO A 368 10.78 6.00 -26.10
N THR A 369 11.27 5.39 -27.15
CA THR A 369 11.29 5.98 -28.48
C THR A 369 9.85 6.39 -28.70
N THR A 370 9.57 7.69 -28.80
CA THR A 370 8.24 8.16 -29.18
C THR A 370 8.01 7.63 -30.57
N VAL A 371 7.42 6.43 -30.61
CA VAL A 371 7.13 5.77 -31.88
C VAL A 371 6.13 6.66 -32.57
N ASN A 372 6.55 7.28 -33.65
CA ASN A 372 5.69 8.18 -34.39
C ASN A 372 4.56 7.34 -35.01
N ALA A 373 3.38 7.34 -34.38
CA ALA A 373 2.20 6.59 -34.79
C ALA A 373 1.93 6.76 -36.30
N SER A 374 2.17 7.96 -36.85
CA SER A 374 1.96 8.25 -38.24
C SER A 374 2.97 7.54 -39.19
N SER A 375 4.01 6.91 -38.67
CA SER A 375 4.95 6.09 -39.45
C SER A 375 4.55 4.60 -39.48
N ILE A 376 3.65 4.16 -38.58
CA ILE A 376 3.25 2.75 -38.43
C ILE A 376 1.99 2.49 -39.25
N THR A 377 2.05 1.46 -40.10
CA THR A 377 0.88 0.96 -40.84
C THR A 377 0.33 -0.28 -40.13
N VAL A 378 -0.96 -0.25 -39.75
CA VAL A 378 -1.61 -1.33 -39.01
C VAL A 378 -2.65 -2.00 -39.87
N ASP A 379 -2.43 -3.29 -40.19
CA ASP A 379 -3.42 -4.16 -40.83
C ASP A 379 -4.30 -4.79 -39.73
N VAL A 380 -5.65 -4.75 -39.87
CA VAL A 380 -6.59 -5.30 -38.87
C VAL A 380 -7.42 -6.40 -39.50
N ALA A 381 -7.36 -7.60 -38.93
CA ALA A 381 -8.07 -8.78 -39.41
C ALA A 381 -9.05 -9.28 -38.33
N ASN A 382 -10.31 -9.48 -38.68
CA ASN A 382 -11.36 -10.02 -37.82
C ASN A 382 -11.41 -11.55 -37.90
N ALA A 383 -11.12 -12.23 -36.83
CA ALA A 383 -11.27 -13.68 -36.62
C ALA A 383 -12.46 -14.04 -35.70
N SER A 384 -13.29 -13.05 -35.35
CA SER A 384 -14.53 -13.26 -34.55
C SER A 384 -15.77 -13.26 -35.48
N ASP A 385 -16.91 -13.67 -34.92
CA ASP A 385 -18.20 -13.63 -35.61
C ASP A 385 -18.87 -12.24 -35.59
N ILE A 386 -18.23 -11.23 -34.97
CA ILE A 386 -18.75 -9.87 -34.83
C ILE A 386 -18.50 -9.08 -36.11
N ALA A 387 -19.59 -8.79 -36.84
CA ALA A 387 -19.49 -8.02 -38.10
C ALA A 387 -19.03 -6.57 -37.84
N GLY A 388 -18.05 -6.09 -38.63
CA GLY A 388 -17.57 -4.71 -38.55
C GLY A 388 -16.50 -4.45 -37.49
N LEU A 389 -16.15 -5.40 -36.62
CA LEU A 389 -15.20 -5.23 -35.52
C LEU A 389 -13.82 -4.76 -36.03
N ALA A 390 -13.27 -5.34 -37.10
CA ALA A 390 -11.99 -4.89 -37.67
C ALA A 390 -12.04 -3.43 -38.15
N SER A 391 -13.17 -3.00 -38.73
CA SER A 391 -13.33 -1.61 -39.18
C SER A 391 -13.34 -0.64 -38.00
N GLY A 392 -14.10 -0.95 -36.92
CA GLY A 392 -14.15 -0.14 -35.69
C GLY A 392 -12.78 -0.03 -35.03
N VAL A 393 -12.06 -1.15 -34.90
CA VAL A 393 -10.70 -1.15 -34.31
C VAL A 393 -9.73 -0.35 -35.19
N SER A 394 -9.82 -0.46 -36.51
CA SER A 394 -8.99 0.32 -37.45
C SER A 394 -9.29 1.84 -37.33
N GLU A 395 -10.55 2.23 -37.18
CA GLU A 395 -10.94 3.62 -36.94
C GLU A 395 -10.40 4.14 -35.61
N ALA A 396 -10.47 3.35 -34.54
CA ALA A 396 -9.90 3.71 -33.22
C ALA A 396 -8.38 3.93 -33.30
N LEU A 397 -7.65 3.04 -33.99
CA LEU A 397 -6.22 3.20 -34.23
C LEU A 397 -5.91 4.44 -35.09
N SER A 398 -6.74 4.71 -36.12
CA SER A 398 -6.58 5.90 -36.96
C SER A 398 -6.80 7.20 -36.16
N ALA A 399 -7.73 7.22 -35.22
CA ALA A 399 -7.95 8.34 -34.29
C ALA A 399 -6.74 8.58 -33.39
N LEU A 400 -5.96 7.54 -33.07
CA LEU A 400 -4.69 7.63 -32.33
C LEU A 400 -3.48 7.98 -33.23
N GLY A 401 -3.71 8.23 -34.53
CA GLY A 401 -2.69 8.69 -35.46
C GLY A 401 -1.96 7.59 -36.22
N TYR A 402 -2.32 6.31 -36.05
CA TYR A 402 -1.74 5.21 -36.82
C TYR A 402 -2.25 5.22 -38.25
N LYS A 403 -1.41 4.78 -39.24
CA LYS A 403 -1.84 4.63 -40.61
C LYS A 403 -2.69 3.38 -40.76
N GLN A 404 -3.84 3.54 -41.35
CA GLN A 404 -4.70 2.43 -41.73
C GLN A 404 -4.03 1.57 -42.84
N GLY A 405 -3.93 0.28 -42.57
CA GLY A 405 -3.50 -0.75 -43.52
C GLY A 405 -4.70 -1.50 -44.13
N GLN A 406 -4.54 -2.81 -44.34
CA GLN A 406 -5.63 -3.67 -44.80
C GLN A 406 -6.60 -3.96 -43.65
N VAL A 407 -7.91 -3.85 -43.93
CA VAL A 407 -8.97 -4.13 -42.95
C VAL A 407 -9.91 -5.17 -43.56
N GLY A 408 -10.17 -6.28 -42.87
CA GLY A 408 -11.03 -7.34 -43.38
C GLY A 408 -11.14 -8.53 -42.40
N ASN A 409 -11.71 -9.62 -42.92
CA ASN A 409 -11.78 -10.87 -42.16
C ASN A 409 -10.42 -11.60 -42.17
N ASN A 410 -10.12 -12.33 -41.11
CA ASN A 410 -8.93 -13.17 -41.08
C ASN A 410 -9.06 -14.33 -42.08
N THR A 411 -8.11 -14.39 -43.01
CA THR A 411 -8.02 -15.47 -44.01
C THR A 411 -6.85 -16.42 -43.72
N GLY A 412 -6.16 -16.20 -42.62
CA GLY A 412 -5.05 -17.01 -42.11
C GLY A 412 -5.48 -18.18 -41.25
N ALA A 413 -4.54 -18.70 -40.46
CA ALA A 413 -4.82 -19.72 -39.47
C ALA A 413 -5.84 -19.19 -38.42
N ASP A 414 -6.67 -20.10 -37.90
CA ASP A 414 -7.60 -19.79 -36.81
C ASP A 414 -6.82 -19.29 -35.56
N VAL A 415 -7.20 -18.12 -35.08
CA VAL A 415 -6.62 -17.50 -33.89
C VAL A 415 -7.72 -17.44 -32.84
N SER A 416 -7.51 -18.09 -31.71
CA SER A 416 -8.45 -18.14 -30.61
C SER A 416 -8.31 -16.98 -29.60
N GLU A 417 -7.21 -16.21 -29.69
CA GLU A 417 -6.90 -15.09 -28.82
C GLU A 417 -6.48 -13.89 -29.68
N SER A 418 -6.99 -12.71 -29.34
CA SER A 418 -6.62 -11.47 -30.00
C SER A 418 -5.13 -11.19 -29.86
N THR A 419 -4.44 -11.03 -30.98
CA THR A 419 -2.97 -11.03 -31.02
C THR A 419 -2.47 -9.96 -32.00
N VAL A 420 -1.39 -9.30 -31.64
CA VAL A 420 -0.63 -8.39 -32.48
C VAL A 420 0.59 -9.12 -33.04
N PHE A 421 0.80 -9.04 -34.34
CA PHE A 421 1.94 -9.64 -35.04
C PHE A 421 2.85 -8.55 -35.58
N ALA A 422 4.15 -8.73 -35.39
CA ALA A 422 5.21 -7.91 -36.01
C ALA A 422 6.43 -8.76 -36.29
N LYS A 423 7.44 -8.17 -36.93
CA LYS A 423 8.68 -8.89 -37.26
C LYS A 423 9.39 -9.48 -36.04
N SER A 424 9.33 -8.80 -34.88
CA SER A 424 9.81 -9.25 -33.56
C SER A 424 8.74 -9.05 -32.51
N ALA A 425 8.72 -9.87 -31.46
CA ALA A 425 7.84 -9.67 -30.32
C ALA A 425 8.19 -8.42 -29.51
N ASP A 426 9.44 -7.96 -29.61
CA ASP A 426 9.96 -6.74 -28.95
C ASP A 426 9.93 -5.52 -29.89
N ASP A 427 9.11 -5.55 -30.96
CA ASP A 427 8.97 -4.43 -31.88
C ASP A 427 8.20 -3.29 -31.22
N ASP A 428 8.85 -2.13 -31.03
CA ASP A 428 8.28 -0.95 -30.36
C ASP A 428 6.95 -0.49 -30.96
N ALA A 429 6.81 -0.60 -32.31
CA ALA A 429 5.58 -0.26 -33.01
C ALA A 429 4.44 -1.22 -32.65
N ALA A 430 4.73 -2.52 -32.56
CA ALA A 430 3.76 -3.54 -32.19
C ALA A 430 3.35 -3.45 -30.72
N LEU A 431 4.30 -3.19 -29.84
CA LEU A 431 4.04 -2.96 -28.41
C LEU A 431 3.15 -1.75 -28.20
N ALA A 432 3.41 -0.64 -28.90
CA ALA A 432 2.56 0.56 -28.84
C ALA A 432 1.13 0.30 -29.38
N VAL A 433 0.98 -0.46 -30.46
CA VAL A 433 -0.35 -0.86 -30.99
C VAL A 433 -1.05 -1.82 -30.04
N ALA A 434 -0.35 -2.79 -29.47
CA ALA A 434 -0.89 -3.74 -28.51
C ALA A 434 -1.41 -3.03 -27.24
N GLU A 435 -0.66 -2.04 -26.76
CA GLU A 435 -1.06 -1.20 -25.63
C GLU A 435 -2.30 -0.36 -25.97
N ALA A 436 -2.34 0.25 -27.14
CA ALA A 436 -3.49 1.05 -27.61
C ALA A 436 -4.79 0.22 -27.72
N LEU A 437 -4.67 -1.11 -27.91
CA LEU A 437 -5.79 -2.05 -28.01
C LEU A 437 -6.10 -2.80 -26.71
N GLY A 438 -5.59 -2.36 -25.57
CA GLY A 438 -5.90 -2.93 -24.25
C GLY A 438 -4.89 -3.95 -23.75
N GLY A 439 -3.67 -3.98 -24.30
CA GLY A 439 -2.57 -4.84 -23.84
C GLY A 439 -2.59 -6.23 -24.47
N LEU A 440 -2.87 -6.31 -25.78
CA LEU A 440 -2.86 -7.56 -26.52
C LEU A 440 -1.46 -8.20 -26.53
N THR A 441 -1.41 -9.53 -26.61
CA THR A 441 -0.14 -10.27 -26.73
C THR A 441 0.54 -9.98 -28.07
N VAL A 442 1.84 -9.65 -28.07
CA VAL A 442 2.64 -9.49 -29.28
C VAL A 442 3.36 -10.79 -29.62
N LYS A 443 3.22 -11.26 -30.85
CA LYS A 443 3.91 -12.45 -31.38
C LYS A 443 4.79 -12.09 -32.57
N ALA A 444 5.97 -12.70 -32.64
CA ALA A 444 6.89 -12.51 -33.76
C ALA A 444 6.38 -13.23 -35.03
N ASP A 445 6.36 -12.50 -36.16
CA ASP A 445 6.20 -13.04 -37.51
C ASP A 445 7.34 -12.52 -38.40
N THR A 446 8.38 -13.33 -38.57
CA THR A 446 9.59 -12.96 -39.29
C THR A 446 9.36 -12.70 -40.78
N SER A 447 8.18 -13.03 -41.33
CA SER A 447 7.78 -12.73 -42.70
C SER A 447 7.35 -11.27 -42.90
N MET A 448 7.08 -10.54 -41.80
CA MET A 448 6.64 -9.15 -41.85
C MET A 448 7.79 -8.16 -42.05
N SER A 449 7.48 -7.05 -42.68
CA SER A 449 8.44 -5.95 -42.88
C SER A 449 8.47 -5.06 -41.64
N SER A 450 9.64 -4.49 -41.29
CA SER A 450 9.77 -3.54 -40.22
C SER A 450 8.82 -2.33 -40.42
N GLY A 451 8.17 -1.87 -39.33
CA GLY A 451 7.21 -0.77 -39.40
C GLY A 451 5.80 -1.15 -39.85
N LYS A 452 5.54 -2.44 -40.12
CA LYS A 452 4.20 -2.98 -40.30
C LYS A 452 3.78 -3.81 -39.09
N VAL A 453 2.56 -3.56 -38.66
CA VAL A 453 1.92 -4.29 -37.58
C VAL A 453 0.64 -4.91 -38.09
N ARG A 454 0.37 -6.15 -37.73
CA ARG A 454 -0.88 -6.84 -38.03
C ARG A 454 -1.60 -7.22 -36.76
N VAL A 455 -2.82 -6.77 -36.61
CA VAL A 455 -3.70 -7.11 -35.52
C VAL A 455 -4.71 -8.16 -35.97
N VAL A 456 -4.84 -9.25 -35.25
CA VAL A 456 -5.89 -10.25 -35.46
C VAL A 456 -6.79 -10.21 -34.20
N ILE A 457 -8.05 -9.85 -34.42
CA ILE A 457 -9.05 -9.72 -33.34
C ILE A 457 -9.88 -11.01 -33.34
N ALA A 458 -9.96 -11.67 -32.16
CA ALA A 458 -10.74 -12.87 -31.91
C ALA A 458 -11.94 -12.57 -31.00
N GLU A 459 -12.67 -13.58 -30.52
CA GLU A 459 -13.86 -13.42 -29.68
C GLU A 459 -13.54 -12.89 -28.27
N ASP A 460 -12.31 -13.05 -27.81
CA ASP A 460 -11.81 -12.58 -26.52
C ASP A 460 -11.52 -11.07 -26.46
N TYR A 461 -11.72 -10.36 -27.58
CA TYR A 461 -11.38 -8.95 -27.66
C TYR A 461 -12.28 -8.07 -26.80
N SER A 462 -11.69 -7.40 -25.82
CA SER A 462 -12.35 -6.47 -24.88
C SER A 462 -11.82 -5.02 -25.00
N GLY A 463 -11.06 -4.71 -26.03
CA GLY A 463 -10.49 -3.38 -26.26
C GLY A 463 -11.48 -2.39 -26.93
N PRO A 464 -10.99 -1.22 -27.39
CA PRO A 464 -11.80 -0.23 -28.08
C PRO A 464 -12.64 -0.81 -29.22
N GLN A 465 -13.95 -0.47 -29.30
CA GLN A 465 -14.90 -0.97 -30.29
C GLN A 465 -15.25 -2.48 -30.17
N SER A 466 -15.04 -3.09 -28.99
CA SER A 466 -15.53 -4.46 -28.73
C SER A 466 -17.06 -4.53 -28.72
N ALA A 467 -17.64 -5.74 -28.81
CA ALA A 467 -19.09 -5.95 -28.78
C ALA A 467 -19.77 -5.40 -27.51
N ASP A 468 -19.04 -5.39 -26.38
CA ASP A 468 -19.52 -4.85 -25.11
C ASP A 468 -19.54 -3.31 -25.09
N ALA A 469 -18.80 -2.66 -26.02
CA ALA A 469 -18.80 -1.20 -26.19
C ALA A 469 -19.93 -0.69 -27.11
N VAL A 470 -20.61 -1.57 -27.83
CA VAL A 470 -21.66 -1.22 -28.83
C VAL A 470 -22.96 -1.96 -28.51
N SER A 471 -23.65 -1.58 -27.42
CA SER A 471 -25.05 -1.98 -27.23
C SER A 471 -25.96 -0.98 -27.93
N PRO A 472 -26.80 -1.39 -28.92
CA PRO A 472 -27.72 -0.48 -29.57
C PRO A 472 -28.93 -0.23 -28.65
N SER A 473 -29.11 1.03 -28.26
CA SER A 473 -30.41 1.52 -27.79
C SER A 473 -31.33 1.68 -28.99
N GLU A 474 -32.26 0.74 -29.19
CA GLU A 474 -33.35 0.93 -30.13
C GLU A 474 -34.40 1.91 -29.58
N GLY A 475 -34.71 2.93 -30.38
CA GLY A 475 -36.04 3.46 -30.53
C GLY A 475 -36.38 4.82 -29.94
N ALA A 476 -36.28 5.86 -30.70
CA ALA A 476 -37.41 6.73 -31.13
C ALA A 476 -36.85 8.05 -31.70
N ALA A 477 -37.17 8.27 -32.97
CA ALA A 477 -36.94 9.54 -33.65
C ALA A 477 -37.79 10.65 -33.04
N THR A 478 -37.17 11.77 -32.68
CA THR A 478 -37.70 13.10 -32.87
C THR A 478 -36.60 14.13 -32.94
N THR A 479 -36.55 14.85 -34.04
CA THR A 479 -35.74 16.01 -34.36
C THR A 479 -35.76 17.08 -33.28
N THR A 480 -34.58 17.62 -32.89
CA THR A 480 -34.28 19.05 -32.94
C THR A 480 -32.86 19.35 -32.36
N GLU A 481 -32.10 20.09 -33.16
CA GLU A 481 -30.98 20.99 -32.85
C GLU A 481 -29.75 20.55 -32.05
N SER A 482 -28.68 20.59 -32.80
CA SER A 482 -27.27 20.75 -32.54
C SER A 482 -26.89 21.47 -31.22
N ALA A 483 -26.26 20.76 -30.32
CA ALA A 483 -25.18 21.29 -29.50
C ALA A 483 -24.11 20.18 -29.39
N SER A 484 -23.01 20.39 -30.12
CA SER A 484 -21.81 19.55 -30.07
C SER A 484 -21.18 19.74 -28.68
N THR A 485 -21.51 18.87 -27.72
CA THR A 485 -20.68 18.69 -26.53
C THR A 485 -19.73 17.54 -26.81
N THR A 486 -18.49 17.90 -27.09
CA THR A 486 -17.34 17.00 -27.07
C THR A 486 -17.29 16.37 -25.68
N GLU A 487 -17.70 15.12 -25.52
CA GLU A 487 -17.43 14.35 -24.32
C GLU A 487 -15.92 14.09 -24.26
N THR A 488 -15.22 14.98 -23.58
CA THR A 488 -13.85 14.78 -23.16
C THR A 488 -13.88 13.65 -22.13
N SER A 489 -13.18 12.54 -22.40
CA SER A 489 -12.88 11.55 -21.36
C SER A 489 -12.40 12.26 -20.10
N PRO A 490 -12.93 11.94 -18.92
CA PRO A 490 -12.55 12.63 -17.70
C PRO A 490 -11.06 12.48 -17.46
N THR A 491 -10.33 13.59 -17.52
CA THR A 491 -8.92 13.61 -17.11
C THR A 491 -8.87 13.36 -15.60
N PRO A 492 -7.98 12.46 -15.10
CA PRO A 492 -7.85 12.24 -13.68
C PRO A 492 -7.70 13.56 -12.93
N ALA A 493 -8.48 13.76 -11.87
CA ALA A 493 -8.30 14.92 -11.01
C ALA A 493 -6.89 14.83 -10.38
N PRO A 494 -6.08 15.89 -10.44
CA PRO A 494 -4.77 15.88 -9.82
C PRO A 494 -4.94 15.61 -8.32
N PRO A 495 -4.04 14.80 -7.71
CA PRO A 495 -4.03 14.61 -6.28
C PRO A 495 -3.94 15.97 -5.58
N GLY A 496 -4.53 16.07 -4.39
CA GLY A 496 -4.43 17.27 -3.56
C GLY A 496 -2.96 17.56 -3.20
N PRO A 497 -2.64 18.78 -2.75
CA PRO A 497 -1.27 19.09 -2.34
C PRO A 497 -0.83 18.18 -1.20
N PRO A 498 0.44 17.69 -1.22
CA PRO A 498 1.01 16.84 -0.17
C PRO A 498 0.83 17.43 1.22
N ILE A 499 0.71 16.56 2.22
CA ILE A 499 0.62 16.94 3.63
C ILE A 499 1.93 16.53 4.31
N ASP A 500 2.71 17.52 4.78
CA ASP A 500 3.98 17.28 5.46
C ASP A 500 3.79 17.05 6.96
N ALA A 501 4.42 16.00 7.50
CA ALA A 501 4.46 15.75 8.95
C ALA A 501 5.35 16.74 9.70
N ALA A 502 6.33 17.36 9.03
CA ALA A 502 7.26 18.33 9.61
C ALA A 502 6.72 19.77 9.67
N SER A 503 5.46 20.01 9.30
CA SER A 503 4.85 21.34 9.33
C SER A 503 4.73 21.89 10.77
N ASN A 504 4.77 23.22 10.92
CA ASN A 504 4.62 23.93 12.21
C ASN A 504 3.20 23.81 12.81
N GLY A 505 2.68 22.59 12.94
CA GLY A 505 1.38 22.25 13.46
C GLY A 505 0.42 21.70 12.37
N PRO A 506 -0.72 21.11 12.78
CA PRO A 506 -1.64 20.46 11.85
C PRO A 506 -2.28 21.49 10.91
N ARG A 507 -2.37 21.10 9.62
CA ARG A 507 -3.19 21.81 8.63
C ARG A 507 -4.66 21.75 9.06
N CYS A 508 -5.40 22.87 8.93
CA CYS A 508 -6.82 22.86 9.20
C CYS A 508 -7.59 22.18 8.04
N VAL A 509 -8.54 21.36 8.38
CA VAL A 509 -9.38 20.55 7.48
C VAL A 509 -10.87 20.73 7.79
N ASN A 510 -11.72 20.30 6.88
CA ASN A 510 -13.17 20.29 7.09
C ASN A 510 -13.58 19.06 7.87
#